data_4a6f69a9a81c4fa46079df24bb5ad120
#
_entry.id   4a6f69a9a81c4fa46079df24bb5ad120
#
_cell.length_a   1.000
_cell.length_b   1.000
_cell.length_c   1.000
_cell.angle_alpha   90.00
_cell.angle_beta   90.00
_cell.angle_gamma   90.00
#
_symmetry.space_group_name_H-M   'P 1'
#
loop_
_entity.id
_entity.type
_entity.pdbx_description
1 polymer ?
#
loop_
_entity_poly.entity_id
_entity_poly.type
_entity_poly.pdbx_seq_one_letter_code
_entity_poly.pdbx_strand_id
1 'polypeptide(L)'
;MNQTSYNKKIGVSGLAAYVPPYRVWLEDWCDWTDNQWPKIREVVGRSFRVRGPDHSVYTMAATAVMRLIEQYDIDPAGVKFLGLGTESSTDNSAGAIIVKGMVDRALEASGRPALSRTCEVPEFKHACLGG
;
A
#
# COMPACT_ATOMS: atom_id res chain seq x y z
N MET A 1 13.03 -41.69 10.20
CA MET A 1 12.29 -40.60 9.56
C MET A 1 12.28 -39.40 10.51
N ASN A 2 13.12 -38.40 10.30
CA ASN A 2 13.16 -37.21 11.14
C ASN A 2 11.94 -36.34 10.81
N GLN A 3 10.99 -36.25 11.71
CA GLN A 3 9.96 -35.21 11.67
C GLN A 3 10.64 -33.87 11.96
N THR A 4 10.96 -33.15 10.91
CA THR A 4 11.33 -31.73 11.02
C THR A 4 10.08 -31.00 11.48
N SER A 5 10.00 -30.65 12.76
CA SER A 5 8.88 -29.88 13.30
C SER A 5 8.90 -28.50 12.66
N TYR A 6 8.01 -28.28 11.72
CA TYR A 6 7.70 -26.94 11.20
C TYR A 6 6.96 -26.13 12.27
N ASN A 7 7.70 -25.69 13.27
CA ASN A 7 7.15 -24.82 14.32
C ASN A 7 7.28 -23.34 13.93
N LYS A 8 7.18 -23.03 12.62
CA LYS A 8 7.10 -21.64 12.13
C LYS A 8 5.66 -21.18 12.29
N LYS A 9 5.44 -20.24 13.19
CA LYS A 9 4.17 -19.51 13.29
C LYS A 9 3.97 -18.72 12.01
N ILE A 10 2.84 -18.97 11.31
CA ILE A 10 2.45 -18.24 10.12
C ILE A 10 1.39 -17.22 10.54
N GLY A 11 1.53 -15.97 10.11
CA GLY A 11 0.56 -14.92 10.43
C GLY A 11 1.02 -13.55 9.95
N VAL A 12 0.23 -12.52 10.26
CA VAL A 12 0.60 -11.12 10.01
C VAL A 12 1.67 -10.71 11.03
N SER A 13 2.84 -10.34 10.55
CA SER A 13 4.00 -9.98 11.39
C SER A 13 4.22 -8.47 11.49
N GLY A 14 3.56 -7.66 10.66
CA GLY A 14 3.71 -6.22 10.70
C GLY A 14 2.66 -5.49 9.87
N LEU A 15 2.49 -4.21 10.14
CA LEU A 15 1.61 -3.30 9.44
C LEU A 15 2.28 -1.93 9.34
N ALA A 16 2.23 -1.32 8.17
CA ALA A 16 2.57 0.08 7.97
C ALA A 16 1.51 0.76 7.11
N ALA A 17 1.33 2.05 7.31
CA ALA A 17 0.36 2.84 6.57
C ALA A 17 0.98 4.14 6.06
N TYR A 18 0.53 4.57 4.89
CA TYR A 18 0.72 5.93 4.41
C TYR A 18 -0.62 6.65 4.41
N VAL A 19 -0.68 7.80 5.06
CA VAL A 19 -1.88 8.63 5.11
C VAL A 19 -1.58 9.90 4.32
N PRO A 20 -2.33 10.22 3.25
CA PRO A 20 -2.17 11.46 2.48
C PRO A 20 -2.28 12.71 3.36
N PRO A 21 -1.55 13.80 3.02
CA PRO A 21 -1.40 14.94 3.91
C PRO A 21 -2.67 15.78 4.07
N TYR A 22 -3.43 15.97 3.01
CA TYR A 22 -4.59 16.84 3.02
C TYR A 22 -5.82 16.13 3.55
N ARG A 23 -6.59 16.83 4.38
CA ARG A 23 -7.88 16.34 4.90
C ARG A 23 -8.99 17.22 4.35
N VAL A 24 -10.06 16.59 3.88
CA VAL A 24 -11.32 17.25 3.54
C VAL A 24 -12.37 16.76 4.52
N TRP A 25 -13.04 17.68 5.19
CA TRP A 25 -14.18 17.35 6.01
C TRP A 25 -15.38 17.03 5.12
N LEU A 26 -16.07 15.95 5.42
CA LEU A 26 -17.20 15.50 4.59
C LEU A 26 -18.40 16.43 4.68
N GLU A 27 -18.56 17.15 5.79
CA GLU A 27 -19.60 18.16 5.94
C GLU A 27 -19.37 19.30 4.94
N ASP A 28 -18.16 19.88 4.91
CA ASP A 28 -17.78 20.92 3.94
C ASP A 28 -17.92 20.41 2.50
N TRP A 29 -17.48 19.16 2.24
CA TRP A 29 -17.61 18.55 0.92
C TRP A 29 -19.07 18.37 0.50
N CYS A 30 -19.96 18.02 1.41
CA CYS A 30 -21.40 17.91 1.15
C CYS A 30 -22.00 19.27 0.78
N ASP A 31 -21.59 20.33 1.48
CA ASP A 31 -22.03 21.70 1.17
C ASP A 31 -21.56 22.14 -0.23
N TRP A 32 -20.32 21.81 -0.61
CA TRP A 32 -19.78 22.14 -1.93
C TRP A 32 -20.40 21.37 -3.08
N THR A 33 -20.94 20.18 -2.80
CA THR A 33 -21.42 19.24 -3.83
C THR A 33 -22.94 19.01 -3.77
N ASP A 34 -23.65 19.75 -2.93
CA ASP A 34 -25.09 19.61 -2.68
C ASP A 34 -25.51 18.19 -2.27
N ASN A 35 -24.69 17.55 -1.46
CA ASN A 35 -24.95 16.23 -0.90
C ASN A 35 -25.51 16.31 0.52
N GLN A 36 -26.30 15.31 0.90
CA GLN A 36 -26.93 15.27 2.23
C GLN A 36 -25.96 14.71 3.29
N TRP A 37 -25.36 15.59 4.06
CA TRP A 37 -24.44 15.24 5.14
C TRP A 37 -24.99 14.18 6.11
N PRO A 38 -26.25 14.23 6.61
CA PRO A 38 -26.76 13.22 7.52
C PRO A 38 -26.71 11.78 6.98
N LYS A 39 -26.84 11.60 5.68
CA LYS A 39 -26.74 10.28 5.04
C LYS A 39 -25.29 9.83 4.89
N ILE A 40 -24.40 10.74 4.51
CA ILE A 40 -23.02 10.42 4.21
C ILE A 40 -22.23 10.10 5.46
N ARG A 41 -22.41 10.84 6.56
CA ARG A 41 -21.69 10.62 7.81
C ARG A 41 -21.88 9.22 8.40
N GLU A 42 -23.03 8.60 8.17
CA GLU A 42 -23.35 7.27 8.70
C GLU A 42 -22.59 6.15 7.98
N VAL A 43 -22.25 6.38 6.72
CA VAL A 43 -21.62 5.37 5.84
C VAL A 43 -20.12 5.61 5.69
N VAL A 44 -19.71 6.87 5.45
CA VAL A 44 -18.33 7.22 5.08
C VAL A 44 -17.50 7.71 6.25
N GLY A 45 -18.15 8.24 7.29
CA GLY A 45 -17.50 8.82 8.44
C GLY A 45 -17.41 10.36 8.38
N ARG A 46 -16.34 10.95 8.89
CA ARG A 46 -16.25 12.41 9.08
C ARG A 46 -15.38 13.15 8.09
N SER A 47 -14.42 12.46 7.51
CA SER A 47 -13.45 13.09 6.60
C SER A 47 -12.79 12.05 5.72
N PHE A 48 -12.21 12.50 4.62
CA PHE A 48 -11.32 11.69 3.79
C PHE A 48 -9.99 12.41 3.57
N ARG A 49 -9.02 11.66 3.06
CA ARG A 49 -7.70 12.19 2.74
C ARG A 49 -7.51 12.32 1.25
N VAL A 50 -6.86 13.40 0.86
CA VAL A 50 -6.52 13.70 -0.54
C VAL A 50 -5.02 13.70 -0.69
N ARG A 51 -4.55 13.09 -1.76
CA ARG A 51 -3.13 13.04 -2.11
C ARG A 51 -2.61 14.43 -2.48
N GLY A 52 -1.31 14.66 -2.31
CA GLY A 52 -0.63 15.82 -2.86
C GLY A 52 -0.54 15.75 -4.41
N PRO A 53 -0.22 16.87 -5.06
CA PRO A 53 -0.12 16.93 -6.52
C PRO A 53 0.97 16.01 -7.10
N ASP A 54 2.02 15.78 -6.35
CA ASP A 54 3.17 14.93 -6.65
C ASP A 54 3.02 13.48 -6.18
N HIS A 55 1.88 13.14 -5.58
CA HIS A 55 1.58 11.78 -5.13
C HIS A 55 0.74 11.01 -6.14
N SER A 56 1.02 9.72 -6.26
CA SER A 56 0.23 8.74 -6.99
C SER A 56 -0.06 7.54 -6.09
N VAL A 57 -0.95 6.65 -6.52
CA VAL A 57 -1.17 5.37 -5.82
C VAL A 57 0.15 4.61 -5.66
N TYR A 58 1.02 4.68 -6.65
CA TYR A 58 2.32 3.99 -6.65
C TYR A 58 3.30 4.57 -5.63
N THR A 59 3.46 5.90 -5.58
CA THR A 59 4.36 6.56 -4.62
C THR A 59 3.86 6.37 -3.19
N MET A 60 2.55 6.41 -2.96
CA MET A 60 1.96 6.17 -1.64
C MET A 60 2.17 4.71 -1.20
N ALA A 61 1.95 3.75 -2.10
CA ALA A 61 2.19 2.33 -1.83
C ALA A 61 3.67 2.04 -1.57
N ALA A 62 4.56 2.55 -2.41
CA ALA A 62 6.02 2.40 -2.22
C ALA A 62 6.47 2.99 -0.87
N THR A 63 5.94 4.14 -0.46
CA THR A 63 6.23 4.73 0.85
C THR A 63 5.76 3.84 2.00
N ALA A 64 4.58 3.22 1.89
CA ALA A 64 4.09 2.29 2.90
C ALA A 64 4.98 1.04 2.99
N VAL A 65 5.43 0.50 1.85
CA VAL A 65 6.37 -0.64 1.81
C VAL A 65 7.71 -0.28 2.44
N MET A 66 8.27 0.89 2.10
CA MET A 66 9.53 1.35 2.71
C MET A 66 9.41 1.50 4.23
N ARG A 67 8.33 2.10 4.72
CA ARG A 67 8.06 2.19 6.17
C ARG A 67 7.97 0.82 6.83
N LEU A 68 7.33 -0.14 6.17
CA LEU A 68 7.23 -1.50 6.68
C LEU A 68 8.62 -2.15 6.81
N ILE A 69 9.44 -2.03 5.76
CA ILE A 69 10.80 -2.56 5.71
C ILE A 69 11.66 -1.92 6.82
N GLU A 70 11.59 -0.60 6.98
CA GLU A 70 12.37 0.14 7.98
C GLU A 70 11.89 -0.14 9.40
N GLN A 71 10.58 -0.13 9.64
CA GLN A 71 10.00 -0.29 10.98
C GLN A 71 10.25 -1.68 11.58
N TYR A 72 10.31 -2.70 10.75
CA TYR A 72 10.46 -4.09 11.18
C TYR A 72 11.83 -4.70 10.80
N ASP A 73 12.75 -3.89 10.31
CA ASP A 73 14.10 -4.31 9.87
C ASP A 73 14.04 -5.54 8.93
N ILE A 74 13.13 -5.48 7.96
CA ILE A 74 12.94 -6.58 7.02
C ILE A 74 14.12 -6.64 6.05
N ASP A 75 14.69 -7.83 5.87
CA ASP A 75 15.66 -8.08 4.79
C ASP A 75 14.95 -8.02 3.43
N PRO A 76 15.25 -7.02 2.58
CA PRO A 76 14.60 -6.88 1.28
C PRO A 76 14.81 -8.10 0.35
N ALA A 77 15.96 -8.74 0.43
CA ALA A 77 16.26 -9.93 -0.37
C ALA A 77 15.41 -11.15 0.02
N GLY A 78 14.88 -11.15 1.25
CA GLY A 78 13.96 -12.16 1.77
C GLY A 78 12.52 -12.00 1.29
N VAL A 79 12.12 -10.86 0.75
CA VAL A 79 10.75 -10.60 0.26
C VAL A 79 10.52 -11.39 -1.03
N LYS A 80 9.53 -12.30 -1.01
CA LYS A 80 9.20 -13.20 -2.12
C LYS A 80 7.91 -12.86 -2.83
N PHE A 81 7.10 -12.00 -2.24
CA PHE A 81 5.80 -11.61 -2.78
C PHE A 81 5.49 -10.17 -2.40
N LEU A 82 5.10 -9.36 -3.40
CA LEU A 82 4.62 -7.99 -3.24
C LEU A 82 3.34 -7.83 -4.06
N GLY A 83 2.19 -8.08 -3.44
CA GLY A 83 0.89 -7.91 -4.08
C GLY A 83 0.38 -6.48 -3.94
N LEU A 84 -0.26 -5.97 -4.98
CA LEU A 84 -0.98 -4.70 -4.97
C LEU A 84 -2.47 -4.95 -5.22
N GLY A 85 -3.31 -4.59 -4.26
CA GLY A 85 -4.77 -4.55 -4.43
C GLY A 85 -5.23 -3.09 -4.53
N THR A 86 -5.79 -2.70 -5.68
CA THR A 86 -6.31 -1.35 -5.90
C THR A 86 -7.22 -1.28 -7.12
N GLU A 87 -8.19 -0.38 -7.09
CA GLU A 87 -8.99 0.02 -8.26
C GLU A 87 -8.61 1.42 -8.79
N SER A 88 -7.66 2.09 -8.12
CA SER A 88 -7.26 3.47 -8.44
C SER A 88 -6.03 3.56 -9.35
N SER A 89 -5.47 2.44 -9.79
CA SER A 89 -4.38 2.44 -10.77
C SER A 89 -4.92 2.66 -12.19
N THR A 90 -4.17 3.42 -12.98
CA THR A 90 -4.52 3.77 -14.37
C THR A 90 -3.78 2.94 -15.40
N ASP A 91 -2.98 1.97 -14.95
CA ASP A 91 -2.21 1.05 -15.80
C ASP A 91 -2.96 -0.26 -16.07
N ASN A 92 -2.43 -1.08 -16.96
CA ASN A 92 -2.95 -2.39 -17.31
C ASN A 92 -2.37 -3.50 -16.41
N SER A 93 -2.57 -3.41 -15.09
CA SER A 93 -2.06 -4.37 -14.11
C SER A 93 -0.52 -4.36 -13.96
N ALA A 94 0.10 -3.21 -14.22
CA ALA A 94 1.53 -3.00 -14.02
C ALA A 94 1.88 -2.30 -12.69
N GLY A 95 0.87 -1.93 -11.88
CA GLY A 95 1.07 -1.14 -10.67
C GLY A 95 1.98 -1.80 -9.65
N ALA A 96 1.85 -3.10 -9.43
CA ALA A 96 2.70 -3.82 -8.47
C ALA A 96 4.19 -3.79 -8.87
N ILE A 97 4.49 -3.95 -10.16
CA ILE A 97 5.89 -3.89 -10.65
C ILE A 97 6.43 -2.46 -10.63
N ILE A 98 5.58 -1.45 -10.85
CA ILE A 98 5.95 -0.04 -10.69
C ILE A 98 6.31 0.24 -9.23
N VAL A 99 5.49 -0.20 -8.27
CA VAL A 99 5.77 -0.08 -6.83
C VAL A 99 7.08 -0.76 -6.47
N LYS A 100 7.29 -2.01 -6.96
CA LYS A 100 8.56 -2.72 -6.75
C LYS A 100 9.75 -1.90 -7.24
N GLY A 101 9.69 -1.39 -8.47
CA GLY A 101 10.77 -0.57 -9.03
C GLY A 101 11.06 0.70 -8.24
N MET A 102 10.03 1.36 -7.70
CA MET A 102 10.20 2.52 -6.81
C MET A 102 10.87 2.13 -5.49
N VAL A 103 10.46 1.01 -4.89
CA VAL A 103 11.05 0.48 -3.64
C VAL A 103 12.50 0.09 -3.88
N ASP A 104 12.81 -0.62 -4.96
CA ASP A 104 14.17 -1.03 -5.31
C ASP A 104 15.10 0.18 -5.42
N ARG A 105 14.68 1.23 -6.13
CA ARG A 105 15.45 2.48 -6.24
C ARG A 105 15.63 3.20 -4.91
N ALA A 106 14.63 3.20 -4.05
CA ALA A 106 14.74 3.83 -2.73
C ALA A 106 15.72 3.04 -1.82
N LEU A 107 15.67 1.72 -1.87
CA LEU A 107 16.60 0.85 -1.16
C LEU A 107 18.04 1.06 -1.64
N GLU A 108 18.27 1.06 -2.96
CA GLU A 108 19.58 1.30 -3.56
C GLU A 108 20.13 2.68 -3.16
N ALA A 109 19.30 3.72 -3.22
CA ALA A 109 19.68 5.08 -2.81
C ALA A 109 20.06 5.18 -1.32
N SER A 110 19.51 4.31 -0.48
CA SER A 110 19.87 4.19 0.95
C SER A 110 20.99 3.18 1.24
N GLY A 111 21.64 2.64 0.19
CA GLY A 111 22.73 1.66 0.32
C GLY A 111 22.27 0.26 0.72
N ARG A 112 20.99 -0.06 0.59
CA ARG A 112 20.41 -1.37 0.90
C ARG A 112 20.22 -2.20 -0.37
N PRO A 113 20.22 -3.53 -0.28
CA PRO A 113 19.90 -4.39 -1.42
C PRO A 113 18.47 -4.19 -1.90
N ALA A 114 18.25 -4.30 -3.21
CA ALA A 114 16.92 -4.34 -3.81
C ALA A 114 16.11 -5.56 -3.33
N LEU A 115 14.80 -5.52 -3.54
CA LEU A 115 13.93 -6.68 -3.31
C LEU A 115 14.40 -7.88 -4.16
N SER A 116 14.11 -9.09 -3.68
CA SER A 116 14.48 -10.31 -4.40
C SER A 116 14.11 -10.25 -5.88
N ARG A 117 15.01 -10.73 -6.75
CA ARG A 117 14.73 -10.90 -8.18
C ARG A 117 13.65 -11.96 -8.47
N THR A 118 13.43 -12.86 -7.52
CA THR A 118 12.38 -13.88 -7.57
C THR A 118 11.11 -13.46 -6.83
N CYS A 119 11.00 -12.17 -6.44
CA CYS A 119 9.79 -11.63 -5.84
C CYS A 119 8.67 -11.60 -6.87
N GLU A 120 7.59 -12.30 -6.60
CA GLU A 120 6.36 -12.22 -7.38
C GLU A 120 5.66 -10.88 -7.13
N VAL A 121 5.13 -10.26 -8.19
CA VAL A 121 4.55 -8.91 -8.13
C VAL A 121 3.16 -8.85 -8.79
N PRO A 122 2.19 -9.62 -8.30
CA PRO A 122 0.84 -9.60 -8.86
C PRO A 122 0.08 -8.33 -8.49
N GLU A 123 -0.83 -7.93 -9.37
CA GLU A 123 -1.82 -6.90 -9.10
C GLU A 123 -3.23 -7.48 -9.14
N PHE A 124 -4.03 -7.13 -8.13
CA PHE A 124 -5.40 -7.61 -7.97
C PHE A 124 -6.37 -6.44 -8.23
N LYS A 125 -7.01 -6.47 -9.40
CA LYS A 125 -8.00 -5.45 -9.81
C LYS A 125 -9.42 -5.99 -9.66
N HIS A 126 -9.83 -6.26 -8.44
CA HIS A 126 -11.16 -6.76 -8.12
C HIS A 126 -11.97 -5.73 -7.31
N ALA A 127 -11.86 -4.46 -7.67
CA ALA A 127 -12.49 -3.33 -6.97
C ALA A 127 -12.16 -3.39 -5.46
N CYS A 128 -13.16 -3.21 -4.59
CA CYS A 128 -12.98 -3.21 -3.13
C CYS A 128 -12.50 -4.55 -2.55
N LEU A 129 -12.50 -5.63 -3.34
CA LEU A 129 -12.10 -6.99 -2.92
C LEU A 129 -10.66 -7.34 -3.31
N GLY A 130 -9.93 -6.42 -3.92
CA GLY A 130 -8.58 -6.66 -4.42
C GLY A 130 -7.48 -6.59 -3.37
N GLY A 131 -7.79 -6.09 -2.20
CA GLY A 131 -6.80 -5.89 -1.13
C GLY A 131 -6.84 -6.89 0.00
#